data_34227f708deb62263b6f99c9ac8e0b90
#
_entry.id   34227f708deb62263b6f99c9ac8e0b90
#
_cell.length_a   1.000
_cell.length_b   1.000
_cell.length_c   1.000
_cell.angle_alpha   90.00
_cell.angle_beta   90.00
_cell.angle_gamma   90.00
#
_symmetry.space_group_name_H-M   'P 1'
#
loop_
_entity.id
_entity.type
_entity.pdbx_description
1 polymer ?
#
loop_
_entity_poly.entity_id
_entity_poly.type
_entity_poly.pdbx_seq_one_letter_code
_entity_poly.pdbx_strand_id
1 'polypeptide(L)'
;VLAIAALGVVAWHYWRLRKVLLRLIARQRLEPAQGEGVWNELDRLLYRGQAEMRTRKRRLLDMLRAYRAAAAALPDAVVVVERNSQRVQWFNKAATTLLGLQYPGDIGAAVGERLQPLSLSHWLAAGRNAEPMLDAESPIDPALRLNLRLIPYSDDYWLLVARDVTKMLRL
;
A
#
# COMPACT_ATOMS: atom_id res chain seq x y z
N VAL A 1 -3.59 -58.14 21.34
CA VAL A 1 -2.35 -57.67 20.72
C VAL A 1 -2.68 -56.75 19.53
N LEU A 2 -3.53 -57.13 18.57
CA LEU A 2 -3.90 -56.33 17.39
C LEU A 2 -4.57 -55.00 17.76
N ALA A 3 -5.48 -54.96 18.75
CA ALA A 3 -6.15 -53.73 19.18
C ALA A 3 -5.18 -52.70 19.78
N ILE A 4 -4.18 -53.17 20.55
CA ILE A 4 -3.16 -52.28 21.13
C ILE A 4 -2.25 -51.71 20.06
N ALA A 5 -1.88 -52.50 19.05
CA ALA A 5 -1.09 -52.04 17.93
C ALA A 5 -1.86 -50.99 17.10
N ALA A 6 -3.15 -51.21 16.85
CA ALA A 6 -4.02 -50.25 16.14
C ALA A 6 -4.16 -48.90 16.90
N LEU A 7 -4.36 -48.96 18.23
CA LEU A 7 -4.41 -47.78 19.08
C LEU A 7 -3.09 -46.99 19.06
N GLY A 8 -1.96 -47.70 19.09
CA GLY A 8 -0.63 -47.10 19.01
C GLY A 8 -0.42 -46.34 17.67
N VAL A 9 -0.85 -46.91 16.57
CA VAL A 9 -0.78 -46.28 15.25
C VAL A 9 -1.66 -45.03 15.19
N VAL A 10 -2.90 -45.12 15.69
CA VAL A 10 -3.83 -43.96 15.72
C VAL A 10 -3.28 -42.84 16.60
N ALA A 11 -2.78 -43.19 17.79
CA ALA A 11 -2.19 -42.22 18.71
C ALA A 11 -0.96 -41.50 18.08
N TRP A 12 -0.10 -42.27 17.40
CA TRP A 12 1.06 -41.72 16.68
C TRP A 12 0.66 -40.76 15.58
N HIS A 13 -0.34 -41.11 14.74
CA HIS A 13 -0.85 -40.24 13.68
C HIS A 13 -1.49 -38.98 14.25
N TYR A 14 -2.28 -39.10 15.33
CA TYR A 14 -2.88 -37.94 16.01
C TYR A 14 -1.82 -37.01 16.59
N TRP A 15 -0.80 -37.51 17.23
CA TRP A 15 0.29 -36.73 17.80
C TRP A 15 1.06 -35.98 16.69
N ARG A 16 1.33 -36.66 15.59
CA ARG A 16 2.03 -36.08 14.44
C ARG A 16 1.21 -34.98 13.77
N LEU A 17 -0.08 -35.21 13.56
CA LEU A 17 -1.01 -34.22 13.05
C LEU A 17 -1.08 -32.99 13.96
N ARG A 18 -1.23 -33.17 15.25
CA ARG A 18 -1.22 -32.11 16.25
C ARG A 18 0.06 -31.28 16.19
N LYS A 19 1.21 -31.92 16.05
CA LYS A 19 2.51 -31.23 15.92
C LYS A 19 2.59 -30.36 14.69
N VAL A 20 2.10 -30.83 13.54
CA VAL A 20 2.04 -30.04 12.30
C VAL A 20 1.09 -28.85 12.45
N LEU A 21 -0.10 -29.07 13.00
CA LEU A 21 -1.08 -28.02 13.23
C LEU A 21 -0.54 -26.92 14.16
N LEU A 22 0.10 -27.30 15.26
CA LEU A 22 0.69 -26.33 16.20
C LEU A 22 1.79 -25.49 15.54
N ARG A 23 2.62 -26.08 14.68
CA ARG A 23 3.64 -25.33 13.91
C ARG A 23 3.03 -24.36 12.93
N LEU A 24 1.94 -24.74 12.24
CA LEU A 24 1.21 -23.85 11.33
C LEU A 24 0.56 -22.69 12.08
N ILE A 25 -0.10 -22.96 13.20
CA ILE A 25 -0.73 -21.94 14.05
C ILE A 25 0.32 -20.97 14.61
N ALA A 26 1.46 -21.47 15.06
CA ALA A 26 2.56 -20.67 15.57
C ALA A 26 3.35 -19.91 14.46
N ARG A 27 2.97 -20.06 13.19
CA ARG A 27 3.64 -19.46 12.03
C ARG A 27 5.14 -19.73 11.96
N GLN A 28 5.57 -20.85 12.53
CA GLN A 28 6.98 -21.27 12.51
C GLN A 28 7.39 -21.67 11.09
N ARG A 29 8.69 -21.49 10.81
CA ARG A 29 9.25 -21.97 9.54
C ARG A 29 9.23 -23.49 9.56
N LEU A 30 8.63 -24.07 8.53
CA LEU A 30 8.74 -25.51 8.28
C LEU A 30 10.12 -25.78 7.67
N GLU A 31 10.78 -26.82 8.14
CA GLU A 31 12.00 -27.31 7.52
C GLU A 31 11.67 -28.33 6.43
N PRO A 32 12.50 -28.45 5.37
CA PRO A 32 12.28 -29.45 4.35
C PRO A 32 12.37 -30.84 4.96
N ALA A 33 11.32 -31.65 4.78
CA ALA A 33 11.29 -33.01 5.30
C ALA A 33 12.28 -33.88 4.55
N GLN A 34 13.11 -34.62 5.31
CA GLN A 34 14.03 -35.65 4.80
C GLN A 34 13.43 -37.02 5.09
N GLY A 35 13.20 -37.81 4.06
CA GLY A 35 12.67 -39.18 4.20
C GLY A 35 11.57 -39.50 3.19
N GLU A 36 11.03 -40.72 3.28
CA GLU A 36 9.95 -41.24 2.45
C GLU A 36 8.68 -41.41 3.29
N GLY A 37 7.50 -41.34 2.65
CA GLY A 37 6.20 -41.57 3.25
C GLY A 37 5.25 -40.38 3.15
N VAL A 38 3.95 -40.64 3.36
CA VAL A 38 2.86 -39.68 3.18
C VAL A 38 3.03 -38.43 4.05
N TRP A 39 3.51 -38.58 5.26
CA TRP A 39 3.74 -37.45 6.16
C TRP A 39 4.88 -36.53 5.72
N ASN A 40 5.92 -37.10 5.14
CA ASN A 40 7.02 -36.32 4.61
C ASN A 40 6.63 -35.59 3.34
N GLU A 41 5.74 -36.18 2.51
CA GLU A 41 5.17 -35.51 1.36
C GLU A 41 4.27 -34.33 1.76
N LEU A 42 3.43 -34.51 2.78
CA LEU A 42 2.65 -33.41 3.35
C LEU A 42 3.54 -32.28 3.87
N ASP A 43 4.59 -32.58 4.62
CA ASP A 43 5.54 -31.59 5.12
C ASP A 43 6.25 -30.84 3.96
N ARG A 44 6.60 -31.56 2.89
CA ARG A 44 7.18 -30.95 1.66
C ARG A 44 6.20 -29.99 0.98
N LEU A 45 4.94 -30.40 0.82
CA LEU A 45 3.91 -29.55 0.20
C LEU A 45 3.65 -28.29 1.03
N LEU A 46 3.55 -28.42 2.33
CA LEU A 46 3.40 -27.28 3.24
C LEU A 46 4.61 -26.35 3.19
N TYR A 47 5.82 -26.89 3.16
CA TYR A 47 7.05 -26.10 3.03
C TYR A 47 7.09 -25.33 1.72
N ARG A 48 6.78 -25.98 0.56
CA ARG A 48 6.70 -25.32 -0.75
C ARG A 48 5.66 -24.21 -0.76
N GLY A 49 4.45 -24.48 -0.23
CA GLY A 49 3.39 -23.47 -0.16
C GLY A 49 3.79 -22.26 0.66
N GLN A 50 4.45 -22.46 1.81
CA GLN A 50 4.98 -21.34 2.61
C GLN A 50 6.09 -20.58 1.89
N ALA A 51 6.99 -21.26 1.20
CA ALA A 51 8.06 -20.64 0.45
C ALA A 51 7.52 -19.77 -0.71
N GLU A 52 6.53 -20.28 -1.45
CA GLU A 52 5.87 -19.53 -2.51
C GLU A 52 5.15 -18.29 -2.00
N MET A 53 4.40 -18.42 -0.90
CA MET A 53 3.72 -17.27 -0.28
C MET A 53 4.71 -16.18 0.17
N ARG A 54 5.86 -16.56 0.75
CA ARG A 54 6.92 -15.62 1.13
C ARG A 54 7.51 -14.93 -0.08
N THR A 55 7.76 -15.67 -1.15
CA THR A 55 8.31 -15.11 -2.40
C THR A 55 7.34 -14.11 -3.02
N ARG A 56 6.04 -14.45 -3.10
CA ARG A 56 5.00 -13.53 -3.58
C ARG A 56 4.91 -12.27 -2.73
N LYS A 57 4.90 -12.42 -1.39
CA LYS A 57 4.89 -11.29 -0.46
C LYS A 57 6.11 -10.38 -0.66
N ARG A 58 7.31 -10.95 -0.78
CA ARG A 58 8.54 -10.17 -1.05
C ARG A 58 8.43 -9.40 -2.35
N ARG A 59 8.02 -10.04 -3.44
CA ARG A 59 7.84 -9.37 -4.75
C ARG A 59 6.86 -8.20 -4.66
N LEU A 60 5.72 -8.38 -3.98
CA LEU A 60 4.76 -7.29 -3.78
C LEU A 60 5.35 -6.13 -2.98
N LEU A 61 6.09 -6.41 -1.92
CA LEU A 61 6.76 -5.38 -1.13
C LEU A 61 7.83 -4.64 -1.93
N ASP A 62 8.60 -5.36 -2.75
CA ASP A 62 9.63 -4.75 -3.59
C ASP A 62 9.02 -3.89 -4.70
N MET A 63 7.91 -4.33 -5.30
CA MET A 63 7.14 -3.51 -6.24
C MET A 63 6.60 -2.25 -5.57
N LEU A 64 6.02 -2.34 -4.37
CA LEU A 64 5.54 -1.18 -3.62
C LEU A 64 6.67 -0.20 -3.31
N ARG A 65 7.86 -0.69 -2.95
CA ARG A 65 9.03 0.16 -2.72
C ARG A 65 9.47 0.86 -4.00
N ALA A 66 9.49 0.12 -5.12
CA ALA A 66 9.84 0.69 -6.42
C ALA A 66 8.86 1.78 -6.85
N TYR A 67 7.55 1.55 -6.72
CA TYR A 67 6.52 2.56 -7.01
C TYR A 67 6.64 3.80 -6.12
N ARG A 68 6.87 3.62 -4.83
CA ARG A 68 7.09 4.75 -3.91
C ARG A 68 8.34 5.53 -4.26
N ALA A 69 9.44 4.86 -4.60
CA ALA A 69 10.67 5.51 -5.01
C ALA A 69 10.47 6.30 -6.32
N ALA A 70 9.78 5.72 -7.30
CA ALA A 70 9.44 6.40 -8.54
C ALA A 70 8.55 7.63 -8.28
N ALA A 71 7.50 7.50 -7.47
CA ALA A 71 6.63 8.61 -7.10
C ALA A 71 7.36 9.71 -6.31
N ALA A 72 8.32 9.34 -5.47
CA ALA A 72 9.16 10.30 -4.73
C ALA A 72 10.11 11.08 -5.64
N ALA A 73 10.51 10.50 -6.77
CA ALA A 73 11.39 11.14 -7.76
C ALA A 73 10.64 12.06 -8.73
N LEU A 74 9.31 12.02 -8.78
CA LEU A 74 8.52 12.90 -9.64
C LEU A 74 8.66 14.35 -9.16
N PRO A 75 8.85 15.31 -10.10
CA PRO A 75 8.87 16.74 -9.78
C PRO A 75 7.47 17.27 -9.45
N ASP A 76 6.43 16.62 -9.93
CA ASP A 76 5.04 16.98 -9.67
C ASP A 76 4.63 16.50 -8.26
N ALA A 77 3.89 17.30 -7.53
CA ALA A 77 3.29 16.90 -6.27
C ALA A 77 2.16 15.89 -6.54
N VAL A 78 2.20 14.77 -5.82
CA VAL A 78 1.17 13.72 -5.88
C VAL A 78 0.62 13.51 -4.49
N VAL A 79 -0.71 13.63 -4.35
CA VAL A 79 -1.43 13.41 -3.09
C VAL A 79 -2.53 12.39 -3.34
N VAL A 80 -2.55 11.33 -2.56
CA VAL A 80 -3.64 10.34 -2.54
C VAL A 80 -4.68 10.78 -1.54
N VAL A 81 -5.89 10.99 -2.00
CA VAL A 81 -7.02 11.48 -1.21
C VAL A 81 -8.13 10.44 -1.20
N GLU A 82 -8.67 10.14 -0.03
CA GLU A 82 -9.84 9.30 0.08
C GLU A 82 -11.07 10.03 -0.45
N ARG A 83 -11.85 9.35 -1.29
CA ARG A 83 -12.93 9.95 -2.06
C ARG A 83 -14.05 10.53 -1.21
N ASN A 84 -14.49 9.79 -0.19
CA ASN A 84 -15.65 10.15 0.61
C ASN A 84 -15.33 11.17 1.69
N SER A 85 -14.20 10.97 2.40
CA SER A 85 -13.79 11.82 3.52
C SER A 85 -12.92 13.00 3.11
N GLN A 86 -12.40 13.01 1.87
CA GLN A 86 -11.44 13.98 1.36
C GLN A 86 -10.18 14.12 2.25
N ARG A 87 -9.79 12.99 2.88
CA ARG A 87 -8.62 12.94 3.77
C ARG A 87 -7.38 12.48 3.02
N VAL A 88 -6.25 13.08 3.36
CA VAL A 88 -4.94 12.71 2.83
C VAL A 88 -4.55 11.32 3.32
N GLN A 89 -4.28 10.41 2.40
CA GLN A 89 -3.81 9.05 2.72
C GLN A 89 -2.30 8.91 2.54
N TRP A 90 -1.76 9.58 1.54
CA TRP A 90 -0.35 9.58 1.23
C TRP A 90 0.01 10.75 0.31
N PHE A 91 1.26 11.17 0.34
CA PHE A 91 1.81 12.16 -0.59
C PHE A 91 3.31 11.97 -0.78
N ASN A 92 3.84 12.47 -1.90
CA ASN A 92 5.26 12.40 -2.21
C ASN A 92 6.02 13.63 -1.68
N LYS A 93 7.34 13.61 -1.82
CA LYS A 93 8.22 14.71 -1.38
C LYS A 93 7.89 16.04 -2.07
N ALA A 94 7.53 16.02 -3.35
CA ALA A 94 7.18 17.24 -4.09
C ALA A 94 5.92 17.91 -3.51
N ALA A 95 4.99 17.17 -2.92
CA ALA A 95 3.84 17.73 -2.23
C ALA A 95 4.23 18.55 -1.00
N THR A 96 5.30 18.17 -0.31
CA THR A 96 5.85 18.98 0.79
C THR A 96 6.40 20.31 0.28
N THR A 97 7.13 20.27 -0.83
CA THR A 97 7.77 21.48 -1.42
C THR A 97 6.79 22.40 -2.11
N LEU A 98 5.78 21.88 -2.80
CA LEU A 98 4.85 22.67 -3.60
C LEU A 98 3.54 23.02 -2.89
N LEU A 99 3.09 22.16 -1.95
CA LEU A 99 1.81 22.29 -1.26
C LEU A 99 1.95 22.50 0.25
N GLY A 100 3.14 22.30 0.82
CA GLY A 100 3.40 22.49 2.23
C GLY A 100 2.93 21.36 3.14
N LEU A 101 2.57 20.20 2.59
CA LEU A 101 2.18 19.04 3.39
C LEU A 101 3.36 18.45 4.16
N GLN A 102 3.15 18.12 5.42
CA GLN A 102 4.20 17.61 6.31
C GLN A 102 3.85 16.20 6.81
N TYR A 103 4.81 15.29 6.68
CA TYR A 103 4.68 13.94 7.22
C TYR A 103 5.19 13.88 8.66
N PRO A 104 4.55 13.14 9.57
CA PRO A 104 3.29 12.40 9.39
C PRO A 104 2.03 13.22 9.71
N GLY A 105 2.16 14.48 10.12
CA GLY A 105 1.11 15.30 10.71
C GLY A 105 -0.11 15.52 9.81
N ASP A 106 0.08 15.57 8.50
CA ASP A 106 -1.00 15.83 7.54
C ASP A 106 -1.64 14.55 6.98
N ILE A 107 -1.14 13.37 7.33
CA ILE A 107 -1.81 12.11 7.03
C ILE A 107 -3.12 12.02 7.82
N GLY A 108 -4.23 11.74 7.13
CA GLY A 108 -5.57 11.71 7.72
C GLY A 108 -6.23 13.09 7.87
N ALA A 109 -5.53 14.19 7.57
CA ALA A 109 -6.11 15.53 7.58
C ALA A 109 -7.01 15.78 6.37
N ALA A 110 -7.99 16.65 6.52
CA ALA A 110 -8.83 17.10 5.39
C ALA A 110 -7.99 17.95 4.43
N VAL A 111 -7.89 17.52 3.16
CA VAL A 111 -7.04 18.18 2.17
C VAL A 111 -7.47 19.62 1.89
N GLY A 112 -8.77 19.89 1.88
CA GLY A 112 -9.30 21.24 1.67
C GLY A 112 -8.95 22.23 2.77
N GLU A 113 -8.80 21.78 4.00
CA GLU A 113 -8.37 22.63 5.11
C GLU A 113 -6.86 22.89 5.08
N ARG A 114 -6.09 21.88 4.70
CA ARG A 114 -4.61 21.97 4.69
C ARG A 114 -4.06 22.76 3.52
N LEU A 115 -4.77 22.81 2.41
CA LEU A 115 -4.31 23.48 1.20
C LEU A 115 -5.01 24.82 0.95
N GLN A 116 -5.51 25.47 1.99
CA GLN A 116 -5.99 26.85 1.84
C GLN A 116 -4.87 27.79 1.39
N PRO A 117 -5.15 28.77 0.53
CA PRO A 117 -6.48 29.27 0.12
C PRO A 117 -7.11 28.56 -1.08
N LEU A 118 -6.59 27.42 -1.52
CA LEU A 118 -7.19 26.66 -2.63
C LEU A 118 -8.58 26.15 -2.25
N SER A 119 -9.57 26.47 -3.05
CA SER A 119 -10.96 26.02 -2.84
C SER A 119 -11.18 24.59 -3.35
N LEU A 120 -10.55 23.62 -2.67
CA LEU A 120 -10.51 22.24 -3.15
C LEU A 120 -11.76 21.42 -2.83
N SER A 121 -12.53 21.76 -1.81
CA SER A 121 -13.69 20.95 -1.38
C SER A 121 -14.73 20.77 -2.49
N HIS A 122 -15.10 21.85 -3.16
CA HIS A 122 -16.02 21.81 -4.31
C HIS A 122 -15.43 21.10 -5.51
N TRP A 123 -14.16 21.33 -5.77
CA TRP A 123 -13.42 20.72 -6.87
C TRP A 123 -13.29 19.21 -6.71
N LEU A 124 -12.98 18.75 -5.49
CA LEU A 124 -12.92 17.33 -5.16
C LEU A 124 -14.31 16.67 -5.23
N ALA A 125 -15.35 17.37 -4.83
CA ALA A 125 -16.73 16.88 -4.93
C ALA A 125 -17.19 16.66 -6.38
N ALA A 126 -16.66 17.45 -7.33
CA ALA A 126 -16.94 17.27 -8.75
C ALA A 126 -16.32 15.96 -9.32
N GLY A 127 -15.32 15.41 -8.66
CA GLY A 127 -14.75 14.10 -8.97
C GLY A 127 -14.25 13.99 -10.40
N ARG A 128 -14.80 13.04 -11.16
CA ARG A 128 -14.43 12.82 -12.58
C ARG A 128 -14.74 14.02 -13.49
N ASN A 129 -15.64 14.89 -13.08
CA ASN A 129 -16.04 16.09 -13.82
C ASN A 129 -15.24 17.31 -13.37
N ALA A 130 -14.28 17.16 -12.46
CA ALA A 130 -13.43 18.26 -12.04
C ALA A 130 -12.52 18.70 -13.19
N GLU A 131 -12.72 19.94 -13.64
CA GLU A 131 -11.82 20.53 -14.62
C GLU A 131 -10.45 20.81 -14.00
N PRO A 132 -9.35 20.73 -14.77
CA PRO A 132 -8.04 21.10 -14.27
C PRO A 132 -8.04 22.55 -13.75
N MET A 133 -7.52 22.76 -12.56
CA MET A 133 -7.33 24.09 -12.00
C MET A 133 -6.00 24.63 -12.52
N LEU A 134 -6.08 25.64 -13.36
CA LEU A 134 -4.91 26.24 -14.00
C LEU A 134 -4.49 27.51 -13.26
N ASP A 135 -3.19 27.76 -13.23
CA ASP A 135 -2.60 28.97 -12.68
C ASP A 135 -3.02 29.29 -11.24
N ALA A 136 -3.13 28.26 -10.42
CA ALA A 136 -3.44 28.39 -9.01
C ALA A 136 -2.21 28.83 -8.22
N GLU A 137 -2.41 29.60 -7.15
CA GLU A 137 -1.33 29.98 -6.23
C GLU A 137 -1.02 28.82 -5.28
N SER A 138 0.28 28.58 -5.04
CA SER A 138 0.68 27.61 -4.03
C SER A 138 0.27 28.07 -2.62
N PRO A 139 -0.19 27.15 -1.75
CA PRO A 139 -0.55 27.49 -0.38
C PRO A 139 0.61 28.06 0.47
N ILE A 140 1.85 27.76 0.10
CA ILE A 140 3.05 28.16 0.85
C ILE A 140 3.78 29.36 0.26
N ASP A 141 3.67 29.58 -1.06
CA ASP A 141 4.34 30.67 -1.75
C ASP A 141 3.47 31.17 -2.91
N PRO A 142 2.88 32.37 -2.81
CA PRO A 142 2.07 32.96 -3.87
C PRO A 142 2.83 33.18 -5.20
N ALA A 143 4.17 33.21 -5.15
CA ALA A 143 4.99 33.33 -6.35
C ALA A 143 5.08 32.03 -7.15
N LEU A 144 4.75 30.89 -6.55
CA LEU A 144 4.65 29.59 -7.21
C LEU A 144 3.26 29.42 -7.84
N ARG A 145 3.24 29.16 -9.13
CA ARG A 145 2.02 28.92 -9.90
C ARG A 145 1.88 27.43 -10.19
N LEU A 146 0.72 26.88 -9.88
CA LEU A 146 0.46 25.46 -9.95
C LEU A 146 -0.70 25.15 -10.91
N ASN A 147 -0.57 24.07 -11.65
CA ASN A 147 -1.67 23.43 -12.34
C ASN A 147 -2.06 22.17 -11.57
N LEU A 148 -3.32 22.09 -11.12
CA LEU A 148 -3.84 20.95 -10.39
C LEU A 148 -4.76 20.11 -11.27
N ARG A 149 -4.63 18.80 -11.16
CA ARG A 149 -5.50 17.81 -11.80
C ARG A 149 -5.95 16.76 -10.79
N LEU A 150 -7.18 16.31 -10.97
CA LEU A 150 -7.74 15.21 -10.21
C LEU A 150 -7.84 13.99 -11.13
N ILE A 151 -7.19 12.89 -10.74
CA ILE A 151 -7.13 11.64 -11.50
C ILE A 151 -7.77 10.53 -10.67
N PRO A 152 -8.77 9.79 -11.21
CA PRO A 152 -9.31 8.64 -10.51
C PRO A 152 -8.25 7.54 -10.41
N TYR A 153 -8.01 7.06 -9.20
CA TYR A 153 -7.05 5.98 -8.94
C TYR A 153 -7.74 4.64 -8.68
N SER A 154 -8.80 4.68 -7.87
CA SER A 154 -9.68 3.55 -7.60
C SER A 154 -11.09 4.04 -7.27
N ASP A 155 -11.98 3.13 -6.89
CA ASP A 155 -13.33 3.51 -6.44
C ASP A 155 -13.31 4.36 -5.17
N ASP A 156 -12.31 4.16 -4.31
CA ASP A 156 -12.20 4.81 -3.01
C ASP A 156 -11.21 5.98 -2.97
N TYR A 157 -10.32 6.12 -3.98
CA TYR A 157 -9.22 7.08 -3.94
C TYR A 157 -9.10 7.92 -5.20
N TRP A 158 -8.72 9.19 -5.00
CA TRP A 158 -8.31 10.13 -6.02
C TRP A 158 -6.81 10.43 -5.92
N LEU A 159 -6.16 10.69 -7.06
CA LEU A 159 -4.85 11.32 -7.14
C LEU A 159 -5.05 12.81 -7.44
N LEU A 160 -4.63 13.65 -6.51
CA LEU A 160 -4.44 15.07 -6.75
C LEU A 160 -3.00 15.27 -7.21
N VAL A 161 -2.82 15.79 -8.42
CA VAL A 161 -1.51 16.05 -9.00
C VAL A 161 -1.36 17.55 -9.19
N ALA A 162 -0.29 18.14 -8.63
CA ALA A 162 0.03 19.56 -8.79
C ALA A 162 1.39 19.71 -9.46
N ARG A 163 1.41 20.43 -10.56
CA ARG A 163 2.61 20.73 -11.35
C ARG A 163 3.00 22.18 -11.19
N ASP A 164 4.27 22.46 -10.94
CA ASP A 164 4.82 23.81 -10.98
C ASP A 164 4.93 24.32 -12.45
N VAL A 165 4.21 25.37 -12.74
CA VAL A 165 4.19 26.03 -14.05
C VAL A 165 4.77 27.45 -14.01
N THR A 166 5.37 27.84 -12.90
CA THR A 166 5.90 29.19 -12.66
C THR A 166 6.84 29.65 -13.77
N LYS A 167 7.72 28.76 -14.22
CA LYS A 167 8.68 29.08 -15.28
C LYS A 167 8.01 29.21 -16.66
N MET A 168 6.93 28.51 -16.92
CA MET A 168 6.19 28.58 -18.20
C MET A 168 5.43 29.89 -18.35
N LEU A 169 4.96 30.46 -17.24
CA LEU A 169 4.17 31.69 -17.24
C LEU A 169 5.04 32.97 -17.28
N ARG A 170 6.35 32.84 -17.02
CA ARG A 170 7.30 33.97 -17.05
C ARG A 170 7.99 34.16 -18.41
N LEU A 171 7.68 33.33 -19.40
CA LEU A 171 8.12 33.47 -20.80
C LEU A 171 7.07 34.19 -21.63
#